data_45365bcc36100b008254fa820700dd15
#
_entry.id   45365bcc36100b008254fa820700dd15
#
_cell.length_a   1.000
_cell.length_b   1.000
_cell.length_c   1.000
_cell.angle_alpha   90.00
_cell.angle_beta   90.00
_cell.angle_gamma   90.00
#
_symmetry.space_group_name_H-M   'P 1'
#
loop_
_entity.id
_entity.type
_entity.pdbx_description
1 polymer ?
#
loop_
_entity_poly.entity_id
_entity_poly.type
_entity_poly.pdbx_seq_one_letter_code
_entity_poly.pdbx_strand_id
1 'polypeptide(L)'
;LDDPYADLYSPQQLQSFQRNSLGNNYGGVGMSIVNQGGLITVENIFPNTPGEMGGVQIGDRIVRVDTTAVTGRPLEFVSGILTGEPGTKVHVTFQRVGVATPIEVTFTRAIIKVPAVPFTEILDGNVGYIPLQRFNEVAAQHVEEAILDLKRKGAQAFILDLRGNPGGSLEESLKISDLFLRPGQELARVQHRGRTPEIYHGERPPIIGDTRVIVMVNGGSASASEIIAGTLQDHDRALVVGTTSFGKGLVQTLFPLEGGWALKLTTGKWYTPSGRSIQREHQGMNDGRFVEGGAVDPDDATPDTTRAGRPTFKSDAGRVVYGGGGVTPDVMIPADTLSTADQAYLRATSAQSQLEYATRYQLAIDLKELAQSPDYTFRPEWRQMFWERLQKAGVNVDQPTFDAAGSVVDRLLDDRIAMVAYGDAGRFRRQRMVDNQLARALELLKQGRTQADLLALADKPTAPRGN
;
A
#
# COMPACT_ATOMS: atom_id res chain seq x y z
N LEU A 1 -12.72 -27.72 4.81
CA LEU A 1 -12.00 -27.53 3.56
C LEU A 1 -10.53 -27.32 3.91
N ASP A 2 -9.63 -28.10 3.32
CA ASP A 2 -8.17 -27.92 3.47
C ASP A 2 -7.66 -26.78 2.55
N ASP A 3 -8.40 -25.70 2.47
CA ASP A 3 -8.03 -24.49 1.75
C ASP A 3 -7.94 -23.32 2.77
N PRO A 4 -6.72 -22.90 3.14
CA PRO A 4 -6.52 -21.86 4.15
C PRO A 4 -7.04 -20.48 3.68
N TYR A 5 -7.36 -20.34 2.40
CA TYR A 5 -7.89 -19.11 1.80
C TYR A 5 -9.38 -19.16 1.55
N ALA A 6 -10.05 -20.28 1.91
CA ALA A 6 -11.50 -20.40 1.78
C ALA A 6 -12.22 -19.51 2.79
N ASP A 7 -13.22 -18.77 2.33
CA ASP A 7 -14.02 -17.86 3.14
C ASP A 7 -15.50 -17.92 2.73
N LEU A 8 -16.39 -17.84 3.70
CA LEU A 8 -17.82 -17.70 3.48
C LEU A 8 -18.26 -16.30 3.90
N TYR A 9 -18.68 -15.50 2.92
CA TYR A 9 -19.14 -14.14 3.13
C TYR A 9 -20.66 -14.06 3.24
N SER A 10 -21.15 -13.44 4.30
CA SER A 10 -22.52 -12.91 4.33
C SER A 10 -22.68 -11.75 3.33
N PRO A 11 -23.92 -11.35 2.96
CA PRO A 11 -24.13 -10.25 2.03
C PRO A 11 -23.40 -8.95 2.43
N GLN A 12 -23.38 -8.63 3.74
CA GLN A 12 -22.68 -7.46 4.26
C GLN A 12 -21.14 -7.62 4.16
N GLN A 13 -20.63 -8.78 4.53
CA GLN A 13 -19.19 -9.09 4.42
C GLN A 13 -18.71 -9.11 2.97
N LEU A 14 -19.55 -9.65 2.05
CA LEU A 14 -19.26 -9.64 0.61
C LEU A 14 -19.15 -8.21 0.08
N GLN A 15 -20.10 -7.34 0.42
CA GLN A 15 -20.03 -5.92 0.05
C GLN A 15 -18.78 -5.24 0.61
N SER A 16 -18.41 -5.54 1.85
CA SER A 16 -17.20 -5.00 2.47
C SER A 16 -15.94 -5.53 1.78
N PHE A 17 -15.89 -6.83 1.48
CA PHE A 17 -14.80 -7.45 0.73
C PHE A 17 -14.65 -6.85 -0.67
N GLN A 18 -15.73 -6.75 -1.43
CA GLN A 18 -15.73 -6.15 -2.77
C GLN A 18 -15.25 -4.69 -2.74
N ARG A 19 -15.64 -3.94 -1.72
CA ARG A 19 -15.25 -2.56 -1.51
C ARG A 19 -13.77 -2.41 -1.17
N ASN A 20 -13.29 -3.24 -0.25
CA ASN A 20 -11.95 -3.11 0.31
C ASN A 20 -10.88 -3.81 -0.55
N SER A 21 -11.18 -4.98 -1.10
CA SER A 21 -10.21 -5.83 -1.82
C SER A 21 -10.24 -5.64 -3.32
N LEU A 22 -11.44 -5.38 -3.90
CA LEU A 22 -11.58 -5.15 -5.34
C LEU A 22 -11.72 -3.66 -5.67
N GLY A 23 -11.92 -2.82 -4.63
CA GLY A 23 -12.01 -1.36 -4.79
C GLY A 23 -13.12 -0.92 -5.74
N ASN A 24 -14.20 -1.71 -5.79
CA ASN A 24 -15.32 -1.42 -6.67
C ASN A 24 -15.92 -0.07 -6.34
N ASN A 25 -16.34 0.65 -7.37
CA ASN A 25 -17.07 1.88 -7.25
C ASN A 25 -18.23 1.72 -6.25
N TYR A 26 -18.24 2.50 -5.20
CA TYR A 26 -19.33 2.48 -4.23
C TYR A 26 -19.99 3.84 -4.14
N GLY A 27 -21.27 3.84 -3.88
CA GLY A 27 -21.99 5.06 -3.57
C GLY A 27 -21.63 5.57 -2.18
N GLY A 28 -21.13 6.79 -2.11
CA GLY A 28 -20.68 7.36 -0.84
C GLY A 28 -20.34 8.83 -0.93
N VAL A 29 -19.62 9.33 0.07
CA VAL A 29 -19.27 10.74 0.20
C VAL A 29 -17.80 11.05 -0.13
N GLY A 30 -16.94 10.04 -0.28
CA GLY A 30 -15.55 10.20 -0.75
C GLY A 30 -14.55 10.63 0.32
N MET A 31 -14.65 10.04 1.50
CA MET A 31 -13.65 10.18 2.56
C MET A 31 -13.31 8.82 3.18
N SER A 32 -12.06 8.66 3.63
CA SER A 32 -11.68 7.57 4.54
C SER A 32 -11.84 8.04 5.97
N ILE A 33 -12.27 7.13 6.84
CA ILE A 33 -12.52 7.40 8.24
C ILE A 33 -11.80 6.38 9.11
N VAL A 34 -11.43 6.80 10.31
CA VAL A 34 -10.73 5.97 11.30
C VAL A 34 -11.35 6.16 12.67
N ASN A 35 -11.34 5.10 13.49
CA ASN A 35 -11.77 5.20 14.88
C ASN A 35 -10.58 5.62 15.76
N GLN A 36 -10.70 6.76 16.41
CA GLN A 36 -9.70 7.31 17.33
C GLN A 36 -10.30 7.43 18.73
N GLY A 37 -10.09 6.42 19.56
CA GLY A 37 -10.58 6.44 20.93
C GLY A 37 -12.12 6.57 21.05
N GLY A 38 -12.87 5.94 20.17
CA GLY A 38 -14.33 6.02 20.08
C GLY A 38 -14.86 7.19 19.25
N LEU A 39 -13.97 8.02 18.69
CA LEU A 39 -14.32 9.13 17.81
C LEU A 39 -14.04 8.74 16.36
N ILE A 40 -15.05 8.81 15.51
CA ILE A 40 -14.89 8.58 14.08
C ILE A 40 -14.36 9.85 13.43
N THR A 41 -13.14 9.79 12.91
CA THR A 41 -12.40 10.95 12.38
C THR A 41 -12.10 10.76 10.90
N VAL A 42 -12.21 11.83 10.14
CA VAL A 42 -11.84 11.86 8.71
C VAL A 42 -10.32 11.78 8.61
N GLU A 43 -9.81 10.73 7.98
CA GLU A 43 -8.39 10.48 7.80
C GLU A 43 -7.89 10.98 6.44
N ASN A 44 -8.70 10.81 5.38
CA ASN A 44 -8.37 11.29 4.04
C ASN A 44 -9.64 11.66 3.28
N ILE A 45 -9.50 12.54 2.29
CA ILE A 45 -10.58 12.99 1.42
C ILE A 45 -10.13 12.73 -0.01
N PHE A 46 -10.97 12.02 -0.77
CA PHE A 46 -10.65 11.72 -2.16
C PHE A 46 -10.99 12.92 -3.06
N PRO A 47 -10.15 13.22 -4.05
CA PRO A 47 -10.38 14.36 -4.94
C PRO A 47 -11.64 14.15 -5.81
N ASN A 48 -12.28 15.27 -6.16
CA ASN A 48 -13.49 15.34 -6.99
C ASN A 48 -14.69 14.55 -6.39
N THR A 49 -14.82 14.54 -5.07
CA THR A 49 -15.88 13.82 -4.36
C THR A 49 -16.81 14.77 -3.59
N PRO A 50 -18.02 14.30 -3.19
CA PRO A 50 -18.91 15.11 -2.37
C PRO A 50 -18.27 15.61 -1.07
N GLY A 51 -17.39 14.82 -0.44
CA GLY A 51 -16.67 15.20 0.78
C GLY A 51 -15.78 16.43 0.54
N GLU A 52 -14.98 16.41 -0.51
CA GLU A 52 -14.14 17.56 -0.88
C GLU A 52 -14.99 18.79 -1.21
N MET A 53 -15.99 18.63 -2.08
CA MET A 53 -16.89 19.73 -2.46
C MET A 53 -17.70 20.29 -1.28
N GLY A 54 -18.00 19.47 -0.29
CA GLY A 54 -18.68 19.86 0.95
C GLY A 54 -17.78 20.56 1.96
N GLY A 55 -16.49 20.73 1.68
CA GLY A 55 -15.54 21.43 2.56
C GLY A 55 -15.16 20.64 3.81
N VAL A 56 -15.29 19.30 3.77
CA VAL A 56 -14.78 18.41 4.81
C VAL A 56 -13.27 18.57 4.89
N GLN A 57 -12.72 18.46 6.08
CA GLN A 57 -11.27 18.52 6.31
C GLN A 57 -10.77 17.27 7.02
N ILE A 58 -9.52 16.90 6.74
CA ILE A 58 -8.82 15.88 7.51
C ILE A 58 -8.80 16.30 8.98
N GLY A 59 -9.21 15.36 9.87
CA GLY A 59 -9.37 15.65 11.28
C GLY A 59 -10.78 16.03 11.73
N ASP A 60 -11.71 16.25 10.82
CA ASP A 60 -13.12 16.42 11.19
C ASP A 60 -13.65 15.17 11.88
N ARG A 61 -14.33 15.33 13.00
CA ARG A 61 -14.95 14.23 13.76
C ARG A 61 -16.41 14.11 13.38
N ILE A 62 -16.84 12.95 12.93
CA ILE A 62 -18.24 12.67 12.64
C ILE A 62 -18.94 12.39 13.96
N VAL A 63 -19.92 13.20 14.31
CA VAL A 63 -20.70 13.05 15.56
C VAL A 63 -22.11 12.53 15.31
N ARG A 64 -22.65 12.77 14.09
CA ARG A 64 -23.97 12.29 13.71
C ARG A 64 -24.03 12.03 12.21
N VAL A 65 -24.77 11.00 11.81
CA VAL A 65 -25.15 10.73 10.42
C VAL A 65 -26.66 10.56 10.39
N ASP A 66 -27.33 11.42 9.62
CA ASP A 66 -28.79 11.61 9.65
C ASP A 66 -29.28 11.85 11.08
N THR A 67 -30.14 10.99 11.61
CA THR A 67 -30.65 11.06 12.98
C THR A 67 -29.80 10.27 13.99
N THR A 68 -28.76 9.54 13.52
CA THR A 68 -27.99 8.59 14.33
C THR A 68 -26.73 9.22 14.90
N ALA A 69 -26.60 9.26 16.22
CA ALA A 69 -25.33 9.61 16.87
C ALA A 69 -24.32 8.46 16.70
N VAL A 70 -23.08 8.80 16.29
CA VAL A 70 -22.07 7.80 15.93
C VAL A 70 -20.86 7.72 16.87
N THR A 71 -20.79 8.59 17.86
CA THR A 71 -19.75 8.53 18.90
C THR A 71 -19.80 7.18 19.62
N GLY A 72 -18.64 6.50 19.72
CA GLY A 72 -18.52 5.17 20.32
C GLY A 72 -19.07 4.01 19.48
N ARG A 73 -19.56 4.26 18.28
CA ARG A 73 -20.01 3.20 17.35
C ARG A 73 -18.83 2.56 16.64
N PRO A 74 -18.93 1.27 16.25
CA PRO A 74 -17.93 0.62 15.41
C PRO A 74 -17.74 1.35 14.07
N LEU A 75 -16.50 1.34 13.55
CA LEU A 75 -16.14 1.98 12.28
C LEU A 75 -16.97 1.46 11.10
N GLU A 76 -17.18 0.15 11.07
CA GLU A 76 -17.94 -0.55 10.02
C GLU A 76 -19.40 -0.09 9.98
N PHE A 77 -19.99 0.12 11.16
CA PHE A 77 -21.35 0.65 11.26
C PHE A 77 -21.45 2.06 10.66
N VAL A 78 -20.52 2.94 11.01
CA VAL A 78 -20.53 4.34 10.52
C VAL A 78 -20.22 4.39 9.03
N SER A 79 -19.25 3.59 8.55
CA SER A 79 -18.99 3.44 7.14
C SER A 79 -20.23 2.94 6.38
N GLY A 80 -20.96 1.99 6.96
CA GLY A 80 -22.18 1.44 6.35
C GLY A 80 -23.28 2.46 6.13
N ILE A 81 -23.52 3.37 7.10
CA ILE A 81 -24.56 4.41 6.97
C ILE A 81 -24.14 5.63 6.13
N LEU A 82 -22.83 5.87 5.99
CA LEU A 82 -22.29 6.88 5.08
C LEU A 82 -22.36 6.44 3.61
N THR A 83 -22.29 5.15 3.36
CA THR A 83 -22.43 4.57 2.02
C THR A 83 -23.92 4.35 1.67
N GLY A 84 -24.23 4.25 0.39
CA GLY A 84 -25.59 4.02 -0.09
C GLY A 84 -25.67 4.20 -1.61
N GLU A 85 -26.86 4.12 -2.18
CA GLU A 85 -27.07 4.28 -3.61
C GLU A 85 -26.64 5.68 -4.07
N PRO A 86 -25.88 5.80 -5.19
CA PRO A 86 -25.56 7.08 -5.81
C PRO A 86 -26.83 7.90 -6.08
N GLY A 87 -26.78 9.20 -5.86
CA GLY A 87 -27.91 10.12 -6.00
C GLY A 87 -28.76 10.26 -4.72
N THR A 88 -28.63 9.36 -3.73
CA THR A 88 -29.32 9.53 -2.44
C THR A 88 -28.58 10.55 -1.55
N LYS A 89 -29.33 11.16 -0.62
CA LYS A 89 -28.77 12.14 0.31
C LYS A 89 -28.38 11.50 1.63
N VAL A 90 -27.37 12.07 2.27
CA VAL A 90 -26.98 11.78 3.66
C VAL A 90 -26.59 13.09 4.33
N HIS A 91 -27.13 13.30 5.54
CA HIS A 91 -26.81 14.47 6.37
C HIS A 91 -25.77 14.09 7.41
N VAL A 92 -24.65 14.83 7.46
CA VAL A 92 -23.55 14.53 8.39
C VAL A 92 -23.23 15.75 9.21
N THR A 93 -23.15 15.57 10.54
CA THR A 93 -22.70 16.60 11.48
C THR A 93 -21.26 16.30 11.89
N PHE A 94 -20.39 17.27 11.66
CA PHE A 94 -18.98 17.22 12.03
C PHE A 94 -18.68 18.16 13.20
N GLN A 95 -17.73 17.75 14.03
CA GLN A 95 -17.05 18.61 15.01
C GLN A 95 -15.63 18.84 14.50
N ARG A 96 -15.28 20.09 14.23
CA ARG A 96 -13.92 20.50 13.81
C ARG A 96 -13.18 21.13 14.96
N VAL A 97 -11.90 20.79 15.12
CA VAL A 97 -11.04 21.41 16.14
C VAL A 97 -10.93 22.92 15.87
N GLY A 98 -11.07 23.72 16.95
CA GLY A 98 -11.03 25.19 16.83
C GLY A 98 -12.34 25.84 16.36
N VAL A 99 -13.38 25.05 16.02
CA VAL A 99 -14.70 25.56 15.63
C VAL A 99 -15.73 25.22 16.71
N ALA A 100 -16.33 26.24 17.32
CA ALA A 100 -17.25 26.04 18.44
C ALA A 100 -18.59 25.39 18.04
N THR A 101 -19.08 25.74 16.85
CA THR A 101 -20.37 25.24 16.33
C THR A 101 -20.16 24.01 15.47
N PRO A 102 -20.99 22.94 15.63
CA PRO A 102 -20.96 21.81 14.69
C PRO A 102 -21.18 22.25 13.24
N ILE A 103 -20.50 21.57 12.33
CA ILE A 103 -20.60 21.80 10.89
C ILE A 103 -21.57 20.77 10.32
N GLU A 104 -22.66 21.22 9.73
CA GLU A 104 -23.68 20.36 9.15
C GLU A 104 -23.59 20.40 7.63
N VAL A 105 -23.43 19.23 7.00
CA VAL A 105 -23.31 19.10 5.54
C VAL A 105 -24.28 18.01 5.06
N THR A 106 -25.05 18.34 4.03
CA THR A 106 -25.86 17.36 3.31
C THR A 106 -25.17 17.00 2.01
N PHE A 107 -24.70 15.73 1.92
CA PHE A 107 -24.07 15.20 0.73
C PHE A 107 -25.11 14.51 -0.15
N THR A 108 -24.93 14.61 -1.45
CA THR A 108 -25.52 13.67 -2.42
C THR A 108 -24.47 12.61 -2.69
N ARG A 109 -24.77 11.34 -2.34
CA ARG A 109 -23.83 10.23 -2.57
C ARG A 109 -23.50 10.13 -4.06
N ALA A 110 -22.23 9.98 -4.36
CA ALA A 110 -21.72 9.77 -5.71
C ALA A 110 -20.99 8.43 -5.81
N ILE A 111 -20.72 7.98 -7.02
CA ILE A 111 -19.81 6.86 -7.25
C ILE A 111 -18.40 7.33 -6.86
N ILE A 112 -17.83 6.74 -5.83
CA ILE A 112 -16.49 7.08 -5.33
C ILE A 112 -15.48 6.17 -6.01
N LYS A 113 -14.54 6.79 -6.73
CA LYS A 113 -13.39 6.10 -7.33
C LYS A 113 -12.19 6.32 -6.41
N VAL A 114 -11.77 5.27 -5.71
CA VAL A 114 -10.57 5.35 -4.87
C VAL A 114 -9.34 5.27 -5.78
N PRO A 115 -8.43 6.25 -5.75
CA PRO A 115 -7.27 6.22 -6.62
C PRO A 115 -6.36 5.04 -6.32
N ALA A 116 -5.98 4.29 -7.37
CA ALA A 116 -4.99 3.22 -7.26
C ALA A 116 -3.57 3.79 -7.14
N VAL A 117 -3.32 4.92 -7.81
CA VAL A 117 -2.12 5.75 -7.72
C VAL A 117 -2.53 7.08 -7.10
N PRO A 118 -2.30 7.30 -5.79
CA PRO A 118 -2.78 8.49 -5.09
C PRO A 118 -2.04 9.77 -5.47
N PHE A 119 -0.81 9.66 -5.90
CA PHE A 119 0.03 10.78 -6.38
C PHE A 119 1.14 10.25 -7.30
N THR A 120 1.83 11.17 -7.97
CA THR A 120 3.09 10.91 -8.70
C THR A 120 4.08 12.00 -8.39
N GLU A 121 5.38 11.69 -8.45
CA GLU A 121 6.45 12.64 -8.18
C GLU A 121 7.59 12.47 -9.20
N ILE A 122 8.24 13.58 -9.58
CA ILE A 122 9.54 13.54 -10.25
C ILE A 122 10.62 13.62 -9.17
N LEU A 123 11.41 12.57 -9.07
CA LEU A 123 12.52 12.48 -8.14
C LEU A 123 13.84 12.91 -8.79
N ASP A 124 14.89 12.99 -7.99
CA ASP A 124 16.23 13.35 -8.43
C ASP A 124 16.70 12.47 -9.60
N GLY A 125 17.29 13.10 -10.61
CA GLY A 125 17.71 12.42 -11.84
C GLY A 125 16.58 12.19 -12.84
N ASN A 126 15.50 12.97 -12.76
CA ASN A 126 14.32 12.87 -13.62
C ASN A 126 13.67 11.49 -13.56
N VAL A 127 13.55 10.92 -12.38
CA VAL A 127 12.92 9.63 -12.16
C VAL A 127 11.45 9.83 -11.82
N GLY A 128 10.56 9.25 -12.63
CA GLY A 128 9.14 9.21 -12.34
C GLY A 128 8.84 8.15 -11.28
N TYR A 129 8.22 8.55 -10.17
CA TYR A 129 7.81 7.67 -9.08
C TYR A 129 6.30 7.45 -9.11
N ILE A 130 5.89 6.18 -9.07
CA ILE A 130 4.51 5.73 -9.19
C ILE A 130 4.20 4.75 -8.04
N PRO A 131 3.58 5.18 -6.95
CA PRO A 131 3.11 4.28 -5.89
C PRO A 131 1.78 3.65 -6.30
N LEU A 132 1.78 2.37 -6.59
CA LEU A 132 0.56 1.60 -6.86
C LEU A 132 0.11 0.92 -5.57
N GLN A 133 -0.94 1.44 -4.93
CA GLN A 133 -1.39 0.98 -3.62
C GLN A 133 -2.44 -0.12 -3.67
N ARG A 134 -3.15 -0.29 -4.80
CA ARG A 134 -4.21 -1.29 -4.96
C ARG A 134 -4.47 -1.64 -6.42
N PHE A 135 -5.07 -2.81 -6.64
CA PHE A 135 -5.48 -3.26 -7.98
C PHE A 135 -7.02 -3.28 -8.07
N ASN A 136 -7.61 -2.08 -8.04
CA ASN A 136 -9.02 -1.88 -8.32
C ASN A 136 -9.26 -1.72 -9.83
N GLU A 137 -10.53 -1.61 -10.26
CA GLU A 137 -10.96 -1.55 -11.66
C GLU A 137 -10.37 -0.40 -12.50
N VAL A 138 -9.71 0.56 -11.87
CA VAL A 138 -9.09 1.73 -12.53
C VAL A 138 -7.57 1.74 -12.40
N ALA A 139 -6.98 0.68 -11.86
CA ALA A 139 -5.54 0.64 -11.57
C ALA A 139 -4.68 0.78 -12.82
N ALA A 140 -5.01 0.05 -13.88
CA ALA A 140 -4.27 0.11 -15.14
C ALA A 140 -4.38 1.49 -15.80
N GLN A 141 -5.58 2.08 -15.81
CA GLN A 141 -5.79 3.43 -16.31
C GLN A 141 -4.95 4.44 -15.52
N HIS A 142 -4.98 4.38 -14.18
CA HIS A 142 -4.23 5.33 -13.35
C HIS A 142 -2.70 5.17 -13.50
N VAL A 143 -2.19 3.96 -13.69
CA VAL A 143 -0.76 3.73 -13.97
C VAL A 143 -0.40 4.28 -15.34
N GLU A 144 -1.22 4.05 -16.38
CA GLU A 144 -1.01 4.60 -17.72
C GLU A 144 -0.99 6.13 -17.72
N GLU A 145 -1.99 6.76 -17.10
CA GLU A 145 -2.06 8.22 -16.94
C GLU A 145 -0.86 8.77 -16.16
N ALA A 146 -0.44 8.10 -15.10
CA ALA A 146 0.74 8.47 -14.30
C ALA A 146 2.03 8.43 -15.15
N ILE A 147 2.24 7.35 -15.91
CA ILE A 147 3.39 7.23 -16.80
C ILE A 147 3.39 8.34 -17.85
N LEU A 148 2.26 8.58 -18.52
CA LEU A 148 2.15 9.59 -19.55
C LEU A 148 2.37 11.01 -19.01
N ASP A 149 1.84 11.30 -17.82
CA ASP A 149 2.03 12.59 -17.16
C ASP A 149 3.49 12.81 -16.75
N LEU A 150 4.12 11.81 -16.13
CA LEU A 150 5.53 11.87 -15.76
C LEU A 150 6.46 11.99 -16.98
N LYS A 151 6.13 11.34 -18.11
CA LYS A 151 6.85 11.54 -19.38
C LYS A 151 6.76 12.98 -19.87
N ARG A 152 5.55 13.60 -19.82
CA ARG A 152 5.39 15.01 -20.17
C ARG A 152 6.20 15.94 -19.27
N LYS A 153 6.35 15.55 -17.99
CA LYS A 153 7.18 16.26 -16.99
C LYS A 153 8.69 15.98 -17.13
N GLY A 154 9.11 15.17 -18.12
CA GLY A 154 10.51 14.91 -18.42
C GLY A 154 11.12 13.70 -17.71
N ALA A 155 10.32 12.76 -17.23
CA ALA A 155 10.83 11.50 -16.66
C ALA A 155 11.65 10.72 -17.67
N GLN A 156 12.86 10.27 -17.27
CA GLN A 156 13.81 9.50 -18.07
C GLN A 156 14.01 8.06 -17.55
N ALA A 157 13.43 7.75 -16.42
CA ALA A 157 13.34 6.43 -15.81
C ALA A 157 12.12 6.36 -14.93
N PHE A 158 11.68 5.16 -14.55
CA PHE A 158 10.51 4.96 -13.71
C PHE A 158 10.81 4.04 -12.52
N ILE A 159 10.21 4.35 -11.40
CA ILE A 159 10.07 3.46 -10.25
C ILE A 159 8.58 3.16 -10.06
N LEU A 160 8.20 1.89 -10.20
CA LEU A 160 6.88 1.39 -9.82
C LEU A 160 6.99 0.79 -8.41
N ASP A 161 6.40 1.46 -7.43
CA ASP A 161 6.46 1.01 -6.04
C ASP A 161 5.22 0.18 -5.70
N LEU A 162 5.45 -1.11 -5.46
CA LEU A 162 4.44 -2.10 -5.08
C LEU A 162 4.57 -2.49 -3.59
N ARG A 163 5.42 -1.84 -2.83
CA ARG A 163 5.61 -2.14 -1.41
C ARG A 163 4.29 -1.95 -0.64
N GLY A 164 3.95 -2.90 0.22
CA GLY A 164 2.72 -2.87 1.00
C GLY A 164 1.43 -3.04 0.19
N ASN A 165 1.51 -3.37 -1.10
CA ASN A 165 0.32 -3.58 -1.94
C ASN A 165 -0.09 -5.07 -1.93
N PRO A 166 -1.22 -5.44 -1.27
CA PRO A 166 -1.64 -6.83 -1.11
C PRO A 166 -2.18 -7.48 -2.40
N GLY A 167 -2.23 -6.72 -3.50
CA GLY A 167 -2.78 -7.19 -4.77
C GLY A 167 -4.21 -6.73 -5.01
N GLY A 168 -4.98 -7.54 -5.72
CA GLY A 168 -6.36 -7.27 -6.12
C GLY A 168 -6.69 -7.95 -7.46
N SER A 169 -7.22 -7.20 -8.43
CA SER A 169 -7.65 -7.74 -9.72
C SER A 169 -6.50 -8.33 -10.54
N LEU A 170 -6.64 -9.59 -10.92
CA LEU A 170 -5.76 -10.26 -11.88
C LEU A 170 -5.75 -9.51 -13.23
N GLU A 171 -6.93 -9.17 -13.73
CA GLU A 171 -7.08 -8.48 -15.03
C GLU A 171 -6.30 -7.16 -15.05
N GLU A 172 -6.40 -6.38 -13.99
CA GLU A 172 -5.66 -5.11 -13.89
C GLU A 172 -4.14 -5.32 -13.82
N SER A 173 -3.66 -6.37 -13.15
CA SER A 173 -2.24 -6.70 -13.14
C SER A 173 -1.71 -7.08 -14.52
N LEU A 174 -2.50 -7.81 -15.31
CA LEU A 174 -2.16 -8.16 -16.70
C LEU A 174 -2.13 -6.90 -17.58
N LYS A 175 -3.15 -6.03 -17.49
CA LYS A 175 -3.19 -4.75 -18.22
C LYS A 175 -1.99 -3.85 -17.87
N ILE A 176 -1.61 -3.78 -16.59
CA ILE A 176 -0.45 -2.99 -16.16
C ILE A 176 0.84 -3.61 -16.69
N SER A 177 1.00 -4.94 -16.65
CA SER A 177 2.17 -5.62 -17.21
C SER A 177 2.31 -5.36 -18.71
N ASP A 178 1.18 -5.32 -19.44
CA ASP A 178 1.12 -5.02 -20.88
C ASP A 178 1.62 -3.60 -21.23
N LEU A 179 1.53 -2.64 -20.30
CA LEU A 179 2.08 -1.29 -20.51
C LEU A 179 3.61 -1.27 -20.69
N PHE A 180 4.30 -2.30 -20.23
CA PHE A 180 5.75 -2.38 -20.18
C PHE A 180 6.35 -3.37 -21.19
N LEU A 181 5.56 -4.31 -21.70
CA LEU A 181 6.01 -5.45 -22.48
C LEU A 181 5.63 -5.33 -23.96
N ARG A 182 6.28 -6.13 -24.78
CA ARG A 182 6.02 -6.16 -26.23
C ARG A 182 4.87 -7.10 -26.56
N PRO A 183 4.13 -6.85 -27.65
CA PRO A 183 3.11 -7.78 -28.11
C PRO A 183 3.65 -9.20 -28.26
N GLY A 184 2.88 -10.18 -27.80
CA GLY A 184 3.22 -11.60 -27.85
C GLY A 184 4.08 -12.11 -26.69
N GLN A 185 4.66 -11.25 -25.83
CA GLN A 185 5.31 -11.71 -24.60
C GLN A 185 4.27 -12.26 -23.63
N GLU A 186 4.58 -13.38 -22.98
CA GLU A 186 3.68 -13.98 -21.97
C GLU A 186 3.64 -13.08 -20.73
N LEU A 187 2.43 -12.77 -20.23
CA LEU A 187 2.25 -11.98 -19.02
C LEU A 187 2.15 -12.90 -17.79
N ALA A 188 1.37 -13.94 -17.89
CA ALA A 188 1.18 -14.96 -16.86
C ALA A 188 0.46 -16.16 -17.46
N ARG A 189 0.51 -17.29 -16.76
CA ARG A 189 -0.36 -18.43 -17.05
C ARG A 189 -1.13 -18.86 -15.80
N VAL A 190 -2.38 -19.22 -15.96
CA VAL A 190 -3.25 -19.72 -14.90
C VAL A 190 -3.59 -21.18 -15.17
N GLN A 191 -3.29 -22.04 -14.22
CA GLN A 191 -3.58 -23.46 -14.26
C GLN A 191 -4.72 -23.79 -13.31
N HIS A 192 -5.86 -24.15 -13.86
CA HIS A 192 -6.98 -24.73 -13.11
C HIS A 192 -6.89 -26.26 -13.10
N ARG A 193 -7.40 -26.88 -12.04
CA ARG A 193 -7.41 -28.35 -11.92
C ARG A 193 -8.21 -28.98 -13.06
N GLY A 194 -7.58 -29.90 -13.80
CA GLY A 194 -8.22 -30.65 -14.91
C GLY A 194 -8.53 -29.82 -16.16
N ARG A 195 -7.96 -28.62 -16.30
CA ARG A 195 -8.13 -27.78 -17.49
C ARG A 195 -6.77 -27.47 -18.13
N THR A 196 -6.79 -27.14 -19.44
CA THR A 196 -5.61 -26.59 -20.12
C THR A 196 -5.26 -25.23 -19.49
N PRO A 197 -3.96 -24.90 -19.30
CA PRO A 197 -3.56 -23.60 -18.81
C PRO A 197 -4.06 -22.45 -19.70
N GLU A 198 -4.55 -21.40 -19.07
CA GLU A 198 -4.85 -20.14 -19.73
C GLU A 198 -3.57 -19.29 -19.74
N ILE A 199 -3.09 -18.92 -20.93
CA ILE A 199 -1.87 -18.14 -21.10
C ILE A 199 -2.23 -16.75 -21.61
N TYR A 200 -1.84 -15.72 -20.87
CA TYR A 200 -2.09 -14.33 -21.19
C TYR A 200 -0.84 -13.73 -21.83
N HIS A 201 -1.03 -13.00 -22.92
CA HIS A 201 0.06 -12.36 -23.67
C HIS A 201 -0.16 -10.85 -23.79
N GLY A 202 0.93 -10.11 -23.91
CA GLY A 202 0.88 -8.69 -24.23
C GLY A 202 0.26 -8.46 -25.62
N GLU A 203 -0.53 -7.41 -25.73
CA GLU A 203 -1.25 -7.07 -26.95
C GLU A 203 -0.79 -5.73 -27.54
N ARG A 204 -0.30 -4.82 -26.70
CA ARG A 204 0.05 -3.44 -27.08
C ARG A 204 1.56 -3.19 -27.04
N PRO A 205 2.07 -2.29 -27.88
CA PRO A 205 3.44 -1.81 -27.72
C PRO A 205 3.65 -1.14 -26.36
N PRO A 206 4.84 -1.29 -25.73
CA PRO A 206 5.11 -0.67 -24.44
C PRO A 206 5.07 0.86 -24.53
N ILE A 207 4.33 1.50 -23.62
CA ILE A 207 4.12 2.96 -23.63
C ILE A 207 5.37 3.77 -23.27
N ILE A 208 6.36 3.12 -22.68
CA ILE A 208 7.64 3.73 -22.28
C ILE A 208 8.82 3.29 -23.12
N GLY A 209 8.61 2.43 -24.14
CA GLY A 209 9.69 1.85 -24.94
C GLY A 209 10.76 1.19 -24.08
N ASP A 210 12.03 1.47 -24.35
CA ASP A 210 13.18 0.91 -23.60
C ASP A 210 13.60 1.76 -22.38
N THR A 211 12.75 2.70 -21.94
CA THR A 211 13.01 3.51 -20.74
C THR A 211 13.21 2.60 -19.52
N ARG A 212 14.22 2.95 -18.70
CA ARG A 212 14.62 2.17 -17.52
C ARG A 212 13.50 2.10 -16.48
N VAL A 213 13.31 0.90 -15.90
CA VAL A 213 12.29 0.63 -14.87
C VAL A 213 12.90 -0.12 -13.71
N ILE A 214 12.59 0.35 -12.52
CA ILE A 214 12.74 -0.40 -11.27
C ILE A 214 11.36 -0.72 -10.72
N VAL A 215 11.16 -1.93 -10.22
CA VAL A 215 9.99 -2.33 -9.43
C VAL A 215 10.43 -2.53 -7.98
N MET A 216 9.78 -1.85 -7.05
CA MET A 216 10.06 -2.01 -5.62
C MET A 216 9.03 -2.96 -5.00
N VAL A 217 9.51 -3.93 -4.20
CA VAL A 217 8.66 -4.92 -3.51
C VAL A 217 9.11 -5.13 -2.07
N ASN A 218 8.19 -5.59 -1.21
CA ASN A 218 8.49 -6.04 0.14
C ASN A 218 7.54 -7.17 0.57
N GLY A 219 7.64 -7.64 1.80
CA GLY A 219 6.79 -8.69 2.34
C GLY A 219 5.28 -8.43 2.27
N GLY A 220 4.87 -7.17 2.16
CA GLY A 220 3.48 -6.76 1.94
C GLY A 220 3.03 -6.76 0.47
N SER A 221 3.96 -6.99 -0.49
CA SER A 221 3.64 -7.10 -1.91
C SER A 221 3.12 -8.51 -2.21
N ALA A 222 1.83 -8.66 -2.56
CA ALA A 222 1.22 -9.97 -2.73
C ALA A 222 0.40 -10.09 -4.03
N SER A 223 0.17 -11.33 -4.49
CA SER A 223 -0.79 -11.68 -5.56
C SER A 223 -0.55 -10.86 -6.84
N ALA A 224 -1.48 -9.95 -7.23
CA ALA A 224 -1.38 -9.09 -8.42
C ALA A 224 -0.08 -8.28 -8.47
N SER A 225 0.45 -7.81 -7.33
CA SER A 225 1.76 -7.16 -7.24
C SER A 225 2.88 -8.11 -7.65
N GLU A 226 2.78 -9.38 -7.26
CA GLU A 226 3.78 -10.40 -7.57
C GLU A 226 3.71 -10.83 -9.04
N ILE A 227 2.52 -10.77 -9.65
CA ILE A 227 2.37 -10.99 -11.09
C ILE A 227 3.19 -9.94 -11.85
N ILE A 228 2.98 -8.65 -11.59
CA ILE A 228 3.74 -7.59 -12.25
C ILE A 228 5.25 -7.75 -12.00
N ALA A 229 5.66 -7.86 -10.74
CA ALA A 229 7.06 -7.95 -10.38
C ALA A 229 7.73 -9.17 -11.02
N GLY A 230 7.09 -10.35 -10.96
CA GLY A 230 7.59 -11.60 -11.54
C GLY A 230 7.65 -11.56 -13.06
N THR A 231 6.62 -11.04 -13.71
CA THR A 231 6.54 -10.91 -15.16
C THR A 231 7.63 -9.99 -15.71
N LEU A 232 7.76 -8.79 -15.12
CA LEU A 232 8.79 -7.84 -15.57
C LEU A 232 10.20 -8.30 -15.24
N GLN A 233 10.40 -9.07 -14.17
CA GLN A 233 11.68 -9.68 -13.82
C GLN A 233 12.06 -10.78 -14.82
N ASP A 234 11.12 -11.65 -15.16
CA ASP A 234 11.36 -12.79 -16.06
C ASP A 234 11.67 -12.35 -17.49
N HIS A 235 11.08 -11.24 -17.94
CA HIS A 235 11.36 -10.62 -19.23
C HIS A 235 12.55 -9.65 -19.22
N ASP A 236 13.30 -9.55 -18.13
CA ASP A 236 14.40 -8.60 -17.98
C ASP A 236 14.00 -7.14 -18.27
N ARG A 237 12.68 -6.85 -18.09
CA ARG A 237 12.11 -5.54 -18.40
C ARG A 237 12.24 -4.55 -17.24
N ALA A 238 12.33 -5.05 -16.02
CA ALA A 238 12.58 -4.23 -14.82
C ALA A 238 13.62 -4.89 -13.92
N LEU A 239 14.35 -4.06 -13.16
CA LEU A 239 15.14 -4.51 -12.03
C LEU A 239 14.23 -4.52 -10.80
N VAL A 240 14.06 -5.67 -10.16
CA VAL A 240 13.26 -5.80 -8.94
C VAL A 240 14.15 -5.57 -7.73
N VAL A 241 13.76 -4.64 -6.84
CA VAL A 241 14.54 -4.27 -5.65
C VAL A 241 13.68 -4.27 -4.39
N GLY A 242 14.30 -4.43 -3.23
CA GLY A 242 13.62 -4.42 -1.93
C GLY A 242 13.82 -5.71 -1.13
N THR A 243 12.76 -6.24 -0.54
CA THR A 243 12.76 -7.53 0.16
C THR A 243 11.84 -8.52 -0.53
N THR A 244 12.00 -9.82 -0.22
CA THR A 244 11.18 -10.89 -0.83
C THR A 244 9.70 -10.63 -0.61
N SER A 245 8.89 -10.80 -1.66
CA SER A 245 7.44 -10.58 -1.61
C SER A 245 6.71 -11.67 -0.80
N PHE A 246 5.42 -11.53 -0.63
CA PHE A 246 4.58 -12.39 0.22
C PHE A 246 4.59 -13.87 -0.19
N GLY A 247 4.40 -14.18 -1.48
CA GLY A 247 4.34 -15.55 -1.99
C GLY A 247 2.92 -16.11 -2.13
N LYS A 248 1.98 -15.33 -2.70
CA LYS A 248 0.60 -15.77 -3.01
C LYS A 248 0.45 -16.10 -4.50
N GLY A 249 0.74 -17.35 -4.87
CA GLY A 249 0.64 -17.88 -6.24
C GLY A 249 -0.69 -18.56 -6.58
N LEU A 250 -1.77 -18.23 -5.85
CA LEU A 250 -3.07 -18.87 -5.96
C LEU A 250 -4.10 -17.95 -6.61
N VAL A 251 -5.03 -18.55 -7.36
CA VAL A 251 -6.20 -17.88 -7.92
C VAL A 251 -7.44 -18.28 -7.14
N GLN A 252 -8.19 -17.30 -6.69
CA GLN A 252 -9.41 -17.48 -5.92
C GLN A 252 -10.62 -17.06 -6.72
N THR A 253 -11.71 -17.80 -6.60
CA THR A 253 -12.99 -17.53 -7.26
C THR A 253 -14.08 -17.36 -6.21
N LEU A 254 -14.91 -16.35 -6.41
CA LEU A 254 -16.14 -16.14 -5.63
C LEU A 254 -17.31 -16.89 -6.30
N PHE A 255 -17.93 -17.75 -5.55
CA PHE A 255 -19.13 -18.48 -5.98
C PHE A 255 -20.34 -17.87 -5.27
N PRO A 256 -21.28 -17.26 -6.01
CA PRO A 256 -22.51 -16.75 -5.41
C PRO A 256 -23.37 -17.90 -4.90
N LEU A 257 -23.96 -17.70 -3.71
CA LEU A 257 -24.87 -18.63 -3.07
C LEU A 257 -26.24 -17.98 -2.86
N GLU A 258 -27.25 -18.80 -2.54
CA GLU A 258 -28.59 -18.30 -2.23
C GLU A 258 -28.57 -17.28 -1.08
N GLY A 259 -29.51 -16.32 -1.10
CA GLY A 259 -29.64 -15.29 -0.09
C GLY A 259 -28.53 -14.23 -0.13
N GLY A 260 -27.78 -14.12 -1.23
CA GLY A 260 -26.72 -13.11 -1.40
C GLY A 260 -25.42 -13.45 -0.67
N TRP A 261 -25.25 -14.67 -0.18
CA TRP A 261 -24.00 -15.19 0.34
C TRP A 261 -23.00 -15.48 -0.79
N ALA A 262 -21.71 -15.56 -0.48
CA ALA A 262 -20.71 -16.01 -1.44
C ALA A 262 -19.64 -16.86 -0.76
N LEU A 263 -19.18 -17.88 -1.47
CA LEU A 263 -18.08 -18.75 -1.06
C LEU A 263 -16.84 -18.41 -1.90
N LYS A 264 -15.76 -18.02 -1.25
CA LYS A 264 -14.44 -17.82 -1.87
C LYS A 264 -13.64 -19.10 -1.75
N LEU A 265 -13.14 -19.63 -2.86
CA LEU A 265 -12.32 -20.85 -2.91
C LEU A 265 -11.11 -20.66 -3.80
N THR A 266 -10.02 -21.36 -3.48
CA THR A 266 -8.88 -21.52 -4.38
C THR A 266 -9.25 -22.46 -5.54
N THR A 267 -9.18 -21.95 -6.76
CA THR A 267 -9.55 -22.67 -7.98
C THR A 267 -8.41 -22.93 -8.93
N GLY A 268 -7.27 -22.27 -8.74
CA GLY A 268 -6.13 -22.40 -9.61
C GLY A 268 -4.82 -21.89 -8.99
N LYS A 269 -3.75 -22.11 -9.74
CA LYS A 269 -2.42 -21.57 -9.48
C LYS A 269 -1.99 -20.73 -10.66
N TRP A 270 -1.30 -19.63 -10.41
CA TRP A 270 -0.68 -18.87 -11.48
C TRP A 270 0.84 -19.02 -11.48
N TYR A 271 1.43 -18.83 -12.64
CA TYR A 271 2.85 -18.96 -12.89
C TYR A 271 3.33 -17.76 -13.70
N THR A 272 4.56 -17.36 -13.47
CA THR A 272 5.22 -16.31 -14.24
C THR A 272 5.65 -16.82 -15.64
N PRO A 273 6.09 -15.95 -16.57
CA PRO A 273 6.53 -16.35 -17.90
C PRO A 273 7.62 -17.42 -17.92
N SER A 274 8.56 -17.42 -16.98
CA SER A 274 9.59 -18.46 -16.86
C SER A 274 9.03 -19.82 -16.38
N GLY A 275 7.75 -19.90 -16.06
CA GLY A 275 7.09 -21.11 -15.57
C GLY A 275 7.23 -21.35 -14.08
N ARG A 276 7.82 -20.42 -13.30
CA ARG A 276 7.94 -20.56 -11.86
C ARG A 276 6.63 -20.24 -11.14
N SER A 277 6.29 -21.06 -10.15
CA SER A 277 5.32 -20.68 -9.11
C SER A 277 6.02 -19.90 -8.02
N ILE A 278 5.42 -18.82 -7.56
CA ILE A 278 5.93 -18.04 -6.43
C ILE A 278 5.24 -18.44 -5.12
N GLN A 279 4.32 -19.41 -5.16
CA GLN A 279 3.59 -19.83 -3.97
C GLN A 279 4.54 -20.28 -2.86
N ARG A 280 4.40 -19.64 -1.70
CA ARG A 280 5.10 -20.06 -0.48
C ARG A 280 4.33 -21.21 0.14
N GLU A 281 5.01 -22.33 0.38
CA GLU A 281 4.43 -23.42 1.18
C GLU A 281 4.44 -23.00 2.66
N HIS A 282 3.26 -22.79 3.19
CA HIS A 282 3.09 -22.50 4.61
C HIS A 282 3.17 -23.82 5.37
N GLN A 283 4.28 -24.10 6.02
CA GLN A 283 4.38 -25.20 6.96
C GLN A 283 3.57 -24.83 8.21
N GLY A 284 2.40 -25.50 8.36
CA GLY A 284 1.66 -25.63 9.60
C GLY A 284 1.32 -24.30 10.31
N MET A 285 0.24 -23.63 9.91
CA MET A 285 -0.44 -22.71 10.82
C MET A 285 -1.26 -23.51 11.83
N ASN A 286 -0.75 -23.66 13.04
CA ASN A 286 -1.39 -24.42 14.13
C ASN A 286 -2.53 -23.67 14.85
N ASP A 287 -2.94 -22.47 14.42
CA ASP A 287 -3.93 -21.65 15.11
C ASP A 287 -5.04 -20.99 14.24
N GLY A 288 -5.19 -21.43 12.98
CA GLY A 288 -6.41 -21.17 12.20
C GLY A 288 -6.71 -19.69 11.87
N ARG A 289 -5.73 -18.79 12.02
CA ARG A 289 -5.90 -17.37 11.68
C ARG A 289 -5.03 -16.96 10.50
N PHE A 290 -5.52 -17.22 9.31
CA PHE A 290 -5.05 -16.51 8.12
C PHE A 290 -5.81 -15.18 8.03
N VAL A 291 -5.19 -14.07 8.38
CA VAL A 291 -5.75 -12.75 8.15
C VAL A 291 -5.32 -12.33 6.75
N GLU A 292 -6.25 -12.37 5.78
CA GLU A 292 -6.06 -11.74 4.47
C GLU A 292 -5.86 -10.22 4.71
N GLY A 293 -4.67 -9.71 4.43
CA GLY A 293 -4.25 -8.37 4.84
C GLY A 293 -3.61 -8.34 6.23
N GLY A 294 -3.46 -9.48 6.90
CA GLY A 294 -2.63 -9.61 8.09
C GLY A 294 -1.19 -9.30 7.72
N ALA A 295 -0.67 -8.21 8.29
CA ALA A 295 0.70 -7.82 8.17
C ALA A 295 1.60 -9.03 8.49
N VAL A 296 2.13 -9.70 7.45
CA VAL A 296 3.50 -10.16 7.56
C VAL A 296 4.22 -8.86 7.88
N ASP A 297 4.91 -8.82 9.00
CA ASP A 297 5.72 -7.65 9.35
C ASP A 297 6.46 -7.25 8.06
N PRO A 298 6.19 -6.06 7.48
CA PRO A 298 6.83 -5.65 6.25
C PRO A 298 8.37 -5.67 6.40
N ASP A 299 8.81 -5.68 7.64
CA ASP A 299 10.19 -5.67 8.07
C ASP A 299 10.70 -7.06 8.51
N ASP A 300 9.93 -8.15 8.36
CA ASP A 300 10.47 -9.51 8.53
C ASP A 300 11.47 -9.81 7.39
N ALA A 301 12.54 -9.02 7.42
CA ALA A 301 13.75 -9.22 6.66
C ALA A 301 14.50 -10.43 7.26
N THR A 302 13.88 -11.61 7.18
CA THR A 302 14.67 -12.82 7.34
C THR A 302 15.78 -12.76 6.30
N PRO A 303 17.04 -12.75 6.71
CA PRO A 303 18.15 -12.75 5.77
C PRO A 303 17.91 -13.84 4.74
N ASP A 304 18.27 -13.60 3.49
CA ASP A 304 18.02 -14.48 2.34
C ASP A 304 18.78 -15.82 2.43
N THR A 305 18.92 -16.37 3.62
CA THR A 305 19.32 -17.77 3.87
C THR A 305 18.31 -18.75 3.26
N THR A 306 17.15 -18.26 2.80
CA THR A 306 16.08 -19.05 2.20
C THR A 306 16.22 -19.30 0.69
N ARG A 307 17.26 -18.80 -0.01
CA ARG A 307 17.53 -19.18 -1.41
C ARG A 307 18.00 -20.64 -1.54
N ALA A 308 18.64 -21.15 -0.50
CA ALA A 308 19.12 -22.53 -0.48
C ALA A 308 17.93 -23.51 -0.59
N GLY A 309 17.91 -24.31 -1.68
CA GLY A 309 16.88 -25.32 -1.92
C GLY A 309 15.65 -24.85 -2.69
N ARG A 310 15.52 -23.56 -3.05
CA ARG A 310 14.42 -23.11 -3.91
C ARG A 310 14.64 -23.51 -5.38
N PRO A 311 13.55 -23.85 -6.11
CA PRO A 311 13.62 -24.07 -7.54
C PRO A 311 14.16 -22.85 -8.26
N THR A 312 15.10 -23.07 -9.20
CA THR A 312 15.68 -22.01 -10.02
C THR A 312 15.15 -22.07 -11.44
N PHE A 313 14.91 -20.91 -12.02
CA PHE A 313 14.44 -20.71 -13.39
C PHE A 313 15.35 -19.68 -14.08
N LYS A 314 15.09 -19.42 -15.36
CA LYS A 314 15.85 -18.45 -16.13
C LYS A 314 14.94 -17.36 -16.68
N SER A 315 15.39 -16.10 -16.58
CA SER A 315 14.82 -14.99 -17.31
C SER A 315 15.14 -15.09 -18.81
N ASP A 316 14.56 -14.22 -19.62
CA ASP A 316 14.84 -14.16 -21.06
C ASP A 316 16.34 -13.97 -21.37
N ALA A 317 17.06 -13.16 -20.59
CA ALA A 317 18.52 -12.97 -20.71
C ALA A 317 19.34 -14.06 -19.99
N GLY A 318 18.71 -15.08 -19.41
CA GLY A 318 19.38 -16.19 -18.75
C GLY A 318 19.80 -15.92 -17.29
N ARG A 319 19.38 -14.83 -16.67
CA ARG A 319 19.59 -14.58 -15.24
C ARG A 319 18.84 -15.61 -14.39
N VAL A 320 19.39 -15.95 -13.22
CA VAL A 320 18.72 -16.88 -12.29
C VAL A 320 17.61 -16.16 -11.55
N VAL A 321 16.40 -16.69 -11.62
CA VAL A 321 15.25 -16.26 -10.84
C VAL A 321 14.71 -17.43 -10.02
N TYR A 322 14.12 -17.15 -8.84
CA TYR A 322 13.75 -18.18 -7.86
C TYR A 322 12.23 -18.36 -7.81
N GLY A 323 11.80 -19.63 -7.73
CA GLY A 323 10.42 -20.01 -7.44
C GLY A 323 10.22 -20.35 -5.96
N GLY A 324 8.97 -20.57 -5.55
CA GLY A 324 8.61 -21.07 -4.22
C GLY A 324 8.97 -20.10 -3.08
N GLY A 325 8.08 -19.17 -2.73
CA GLY A 325 8.29 -18.31 -1.57
C GLY A 325 8.37 -16.82 -1.87
N GLY A 326 7.58 -16.38 -2.85
CA GLY A 326 7.51 -14.99 -3.31
C GLY A 326 8.51 -14.66 -4.42
N VAL A 327 8.38 -13.45 -4.95
CA VAL A 327 9.33 -12.87 -5.89
C VAL A 327 10.55 -12.41 -5.11
N THR A 328 11.70 -13.04 -5.38
CA THR A 328 12.97 -12.64 -4.79
C THR A 328 13.55 -11.47 -5.58
N PRO A 329 13.83 -10.32 -4.96
CA PRO A 329 14.43 -9.17 -5.65
C PRO A 329 15.78 -9.50 -6.29
N ASP A 330 16.08 -8.86 -7.42
CA ASP A 330 17.40 -8.90 -8.05
C ASP A 330 18.46 -8.24 -7.16
N VAL A 331 18.07 -7.12 -6.50
CA VAL A 331 18.90 -6.45 -5.49
C VAL A 331 18.13 -6.45 -4.16
N MET A 332 18.62 -7.25 -3.23
CA MET A 332 18.08 -7.29 -1.86
C MET A 332 18.49 -6.04 -1.11
N ILE A 333 17.50 -5.31 -0.60
CA ILE A 333 17.70 -4.10 0.20
C ILE A 333 16.83 -4.23 1.43
N PRO A 334 17.38 -4.66 2.58
CA PRO A 334 16.62 -4.71 3.83
C PRO A 334 16.03 -3.33 4.18
N ALA A 335 14.85 -3.32 4.76
CA ALA A 335 14.31 -2.11 5.36
C ALA A 335 15.19 -1.64 6.53
N ASP A 336 15.08 -0.37 6.89
CA ASP A 336 15.79 0.14 8.07
C ASP A 336 15.32 -0.60 9.31
N THR A 337 16.26 -1.12 10.09
CA THR A 337 15.96 -1.81 11.33
C THR A 337 15.70 -0.81 12.44
N LEU A 338 14.64 -1.06 13.20
CA LEU A 338 14.37 -0.31 14.41
C LEU A 338 15.47 -0.55 15.46
N SER A 339 15.99 0.51 16.04
CA SER A 339 16.94 0.40 17.16
C SER A 339 16.28 -0.29 18.38
N THR A 340 17.11 -0.76 19.30
CA THR A 340 16.58 -1.33 20.56
C THR A 340 15.72 -0.32 21.33
N ALA A 341 16.06 0.97 21.26
CA ALA A 341 15.28 2.04 21.87
C ALA A 341 13.93 2.23 21.18
N ASP A 342 13.90 2.22 19.83
CA ASP A 342 12.65 2.31 19.06
C ASP A 342 11.71 1.15 19.38
N GLN A 343 12.24 -0.07 19.41
CA GLN A 343 11.48 -1.26 19.78
C GLN A 343 10.95 -1.20 21.23
N ALA A 344 11.73 -0.62 22.17
CA ALA A 344 11.29 -0.44 23.54
C ALA A 344 10.09 0.51 23.63
N TYR A 345 10.13 1.64 22.93
CA TYR A 345 9.00 2.59 22.83
C TYR A 345 7.76 1.94 22.24
N LEU A 346 7.87 1.27 21.09
CA LEU A 346 6.76 0.61 20.43
C LEU A 346 6.15 -0.49 21.30
N ARG A 347 6.96 -1.26 22.03
CA ARG A 347 6.47 -2.26 23.00
C ARG A 347 5.75 -1.61 24.18
N ALA A 348 6.31 -0.54 24.76
CA ALA A 348 5.72 0.16 25.88
C ALA A 348 4.34 0.72 25.52
N THR A 349 4.16 1.24 24.31
CA THR A 349 2.91 1.85 23.84
C THR A 349 1.95 0.85 23.19
N SER A 350 2.35 -0.40 22.93
CA SER A 350 1.57 -1.39 22.16
C SER A 350 0.17 -1.66 22.73
N ALA A 351 0.05 -1.82 24.05
CA ALA A 351 -1.23 -2.05 24.73
C ALA A 351 -2.19 -0.84 24.64
N GLN A 352 -1.66 0.35 24.37
CA GLN A 352 -2.38 1.61 24.26
C GLN A 352 -2.15 2.28 22.89
N SER A 353 -1.84 1.48 21.86
CA SER A 353 -1.48 1.96 20.52
C SER A 353 -2.55 2.85 19.88
N GLN A 354 -3.83 2.58 20.12
CA GLN A 354 -4.94 3.43 19.66
C GLN A 354 -4.94 4.80 20.36
N LEU A 355 -4.60 4.84 21.64
CA LEU A 355 -4.54 6.09 22.42
C LEU A 355 -3.33 6.92 22.05
N GLU A 356 -2.17 6.27 21.88
CA GLU A 356 -0.94 6.90 21.34
C GLU A 356 -1.23 7.51 19.98
N TYR A 357 -1.77 6.72 19.05
CA TYR A 357 -2.10 7.16 17.70
C TYR A 357 -3.08 8.35 17.71
N ALA A 358 -4.16 8.29 18.48
CA ALA A 358 -5.13 9.37 18.61
C ALA A 358 -4.49 10.66 19.14
N THR A 359 -3.60 10.54 20.12
CA THR A 359 -2.87 11.67 20.72
C THR A 359 -1.95 12.33 19.71
N ARG A 360 -1.18 11.54 18.96
CA ARG A 360 -0.29 11.98 17.90
C ARG A 360 -1.06 12.63 16.75
N TYR A 361 -2.16 12.03 16.34
CA TYR A 361 -3.01 12.56 15.28
C TYR A 361 -3.60 13.92 15.66
N GLN A 362 -4.12 14.05 16.90
CA GLN A 362 -4.67 15.31 17.37
C GLN A 362 -3.59 16.42 17.44
N LEU A 363 -2.38 16.08 17.88
CA LEU A 363 -1.26 17.03 17.85
C LEU A 363 -0.92 17.44 16.42
N ALA A 364 -0.91 16.49 15.47
CA ALA A 364 -0.65 16.80 14.06
C ALA A 364 -1.67 17.78 13.47
N ILE A 365 -2.96 17.62 13.80
CA ILE A 365 -4.02 18.57 13.42
C ILE A 365 -3.71 19.98 13.95
N ASP A 366 -3.28 20.11 15.20
CA ASP A 366 -2.99 21.40 15.81
C ASP A 366 -1.72 22.04 15.23
N LEU A 367 -0.78 21.22 14.74
CA LEU A 367 0.49 21.67 14.18
C LEU A 367 0.45 21.91 12.66
N LYS A 368 -0.58 21.47 11.95
CA LYS A 368 -0.63 21.54 10.48
C LYS A 368 -0.42 22.96 9.92
N GLU A 369 -0.97 23.98 10.58
CA GLU A 369 -0.83 25.38 10.16
C GLU A 369 0.60 25.93 10.39
N LEU A 370 1.38 25.29 11.25
CA LEU A 370 2.78 25.62 11.50
C LEU A 370 3.74 24.97 10.49
N ALA A 371 3.27 23.94 9.79
CA ALA A 371 3.95 23.30 8.67
C ALA A 371 3.58 24.05 7.37
N GLN A 372 4.18 25.22 7.14
CA GLN A 372 3.76 26.17 6.08
C GLN A 372 4.10 25.73 4.64
N SER A 373 4.91 24.70 4.47
CA SER A 373 5.25 24.10 3.15
C SER A 373 5.51 22.61 3.30
N PRO A 374 5.43 21.79 2.24
CA PRO A 374 5.79 20.36 2.32
C PRO A 374 7.21 20.09 2.77
N ASP A 375 8.10 21.08 2.60
CA ASP A 375 9.52 21.01 2.99
C ASP A 375 9.82 21.71 4.34
N TYR A 376 8.81 21.82 5.23
CA TYR A 376 8.97 22.42 6.55
C TYR A 376 10.05 21.72 7.38
N THR A 377 10.63 22.43 8.33
CA THR A 377 11.59 21.85 9.28
C THR A 377 10.84 21.34 10.52
N PHE A 378 11.03 20.07 10.86
CA PHE A 378 10.53 19.51 12.12
C PHE A 378 11.18 20.24 13.30
N ARG A 379 10.38 20.63 14.31
CA ARG A 379 10.86 21.42 15.46
C ARG A 379 10.94 20.52 16.69
N PRO A 380 12.06 20.54 17.43
CA PRO A 380 12.24 19.72 18.65
C PRO A 380 11.14 19.94 19.70
N GLU A 381 10.56 21.16 19.76
CA GLU A 381 9.47 21.49 20.69
C GLU A 381 8.21 20.66 20.42
N TRP A 382 7.99 20.19 19.18
CA TRP A 382 6.84 19.35 18.84
C TRP A 382 6.92 17.98 19.50
N ARG A 383 8.14 17.41 19.66
CA ARG A 383 8.35 16.18 20.44
C ARG A 383 7.98 16.39 21.90
N GLN A 384 8.41 17.51 22.48
CA GLN A 384 8.07 17.85 23.87
C GLN A 384 6.56 18.01 24.06
N MET A 385 5.87 18.71 23.14
CA MET A 385 4.41 18.81 23.15
C MET A 385 3.75 17.44 23.06
N PHE A 386 4.30 16.52 22.26
CA PHE A 386 3.78 15.17 22.14
C PHE A 386 3.94 14.39 23.44
N TRP A 387 5.09 14.48 24.08
CA TRP A 387 5.34 13.90 25.41
C TRP A 387 4.29 14.34 26.43
N GLU A 388 4.09 15.66 26.59
CA GLU A 388 3.13 16.23 27.52
C GLU A 388 1.70 15.73 27.27
N ARG A 389 1.31 15.58 26.00
CA ARG A 389 0.00 15.04 25.64
C ARG A 389 -0.15 13.57 25.92
N LEU A 390 0.90 12.77 25.68
CA LEU A 390 0.88 11.33 26.02
C LEU A 390 0.68 11.13 27.53
N GLN A 391 1.41 11.90 28.36
CA GLN A 391 1.23 11.85 29.82
C GLN A 391 -0.18 12.26 30.24
N LYS A 392 -0.70 13.34 29.70
CA LYS A 392 -2.07 13.81 29.96
C LYS A 392 -3.14 12.81 29.50
N ALA A 393 -2.90 12.11 28.43
CA ALA A 393 -3.78 11.06 27.90
C ALA A 393 -3.71 9.76 28.72
N GLY A 394 -2.69 9.59 29.57
CA GLY A 394 -2.49 8.38 30.36
C GLY A 394 -1.83 7.23 29.58
N VAL A 395 -1.06 7.54 28.55
CA VAL A 395 -0.24 6.54 27.84
C VAL A 395 0.92 6.14 28.73
N ASN A 396 1.04 4.86 29.01
CA ASN A 396 2.02 4.31 29.95
C ASN A 396 3.38 4.09 29.25
N VAL A 397 4.16 5.15 29.18
CA VAL A 397 5.56 5.14 28.75
C VAL A 397 6.36 6.07 29.64
N ASP A 398 7.55 5.67 30.07
CA ASP A 398 8.43 6.51 30.86
C ASP A 398 9.25 7.47 29.98
N GLN A 399 9.71 8.57 30.56
CA GLN A 399 10.46 9.59 29.82
C GLN A 399 11.79 9.07 29.29
N PRO A 400 12.60 8.29 30.01
CA PRO A 400 13.83 7.72 29.46
C PRO A 400 13.61 6.87 28.21
N THR A 401 12.56 6.04 28.19
CA THR A 401 12.20 5.23 27.00
C THR A 401 11.75 6.12 25.84
N PHE A 402 10.94 7.14 26.09
CA PHE A 402 10.51 8.11 25.09
C PHE A 402 11.67 8.91 24.50
N ASP A 403 12.57 9.42 25.34
CA ASP A 403 13.70 10.24 24.93
C ASP A 403 14.73 9.41 24.13
N ALA A 404 14.99 8.18 24.56
CA ALA A 404 15.89 7.26 23.84
C ALA A 404 15.38 6.90 22.44
N ALA A 405 14.06 6.86 22.25
CA ALA A 405 13.41 6.59 20.97
C ALA A 405 13.10 7.87 20.15
N GLY A 406 13.77 8.98 20.46
CA GLY A 406 13.46 10.29 19.89
C GLY A 406 13.40 10.32 18.36
N SER A 407 14.24 9.56 17.67
CA SER A 407 14.26 9.53 16.20
C SER A 407 13.00 8.89 15.61
N VAL A 408 12.50 7.78 16.16
CA VAL A 408 11.25 7.15 15.69
C VAL A 408 10.05 7.98 16.09
N VAL A 409 10.04 8.56 17.28
CA VAL A 409 8.97 9.45 17.75
C VAL A 409 8.84 10.66 16.82
N ASP A 410 9.95 11.33 16.49
CA ASP A 410 9.94 12.47 15.57
C ASP A 410 9.42 12.05 14.19
N ARG A 411 9.90 10.92 13.64
CA ARG A 411 9.49 10.41 12.36
C ARG A 411 7.99 10.09 12.32
N LEU A 412 7.47 9.43 13.35
CA LEU A 412 6.05 9.10 13.44
C LEU A 412 5.16 10.35 13.52
N LEU A 413 5.62 11.37 14.27
CA LEU A 413 4.89 12.63 14.38
C LEU A 413 5.00 13.47 13.10
N ASP A 414 6.19 13.56 12.52
CA ASP A 414 6.45 14.27 11.24
C ASP A 414 5.63 13.69 10.09
N ASP A 415 5.61 12.36 9.97
CA ASP A 415 4.77 11.63 9.02
C ASP A 415 3.29 12.01 9.15
N ARG A 416 2.80 12.08 10.39
CA ARG A 416 1.41 12.42 10.66
C ARG A 416 1.10 13.90 10.37
N ILE A 417 1.99 14.80 10.71
CA ILE A 417 1.83 16.24 10.38
C ILE A 417 1.79 16.41 8.86
N ALA A 418 2.72 15.81 8.14
CA ALA A 418 2.78 15.88 6.69
C ALA A 418 1.52 15.30 6.03
N MET A 419 1.02 14.17 6.53
CA MET A 419 -0.23 13.56 6.04
C MET A 419 -1.43 14.49 6.24
N VAL A 420 -1.55 15.08 7.42
CA VAL A 420 -2.68 15.96 7.77
C VAL A 420 -2.62 17.29 7.00
N ALA A 421 -1.42 17.83 6.77
CA ALA A 421 -1.23 19.12 6.12
C ALA A 421 -1.23 19.03 4.57
N TYR A 422 -0.70 17.92 4.00
CA TYR A 422 -0.39 17.83 2.58
C TYR A 422 -0.79 16.50 1.93
N GLY A 423 -1.51 15.62 2.66
CA GLY A 423 -1.95 14.32 2.15
C GLY A 423 -0.80 13.36 1.82
N ASP A 424 -1.10 12.34 1.00
CA ASP A 424 -0.15 11.28 0.65
C ASP A 424 1.15 11.80 0.00
N ALA A 425 1.06 12.78 -0.87
CA ALA A 425 2.24 13.37 -1.53
C ALA A 425 3.17 14.07 -0.54
N GLY A 426 2.62 14.82 0.42
CA GLY A 426 3.41 15.49 1.46
C GLY A 426 4.05 14.50 2.41
N ARG A 427 3.28 13.49 2.83
CA ARG A 427 3.79 12.37 3.62
C ARG A 427 4.96 11.67 2.92
N PHE A 428 4.81 11.32 1.66
CA PHE A 428 5.88 10.69 0.86
C PHE A 428 7.14 11.55 0.82
N ARG A 429 7.03 12.88 0.64
CA ARG A 429 8.18 13.78 0.63
C ARG A 429 8.98 13.73 1.92
N ARG A 430 8.33 13.49 3.06
CA ARG A 430 9.01 13.32 4.35
C ARG A 430 9.65 11.94 4.49
N GLN A 431 8.88 10.89 4.16
CA GLN A 431 9.33 9.50 4.27
C GLN A 431 10.52 9.19 3.35
N ARG A 432 10.53 9.70 2.11
CA ARG A 432 11.61 9.44 1.15
C ARG A 432 12.99 9.88 1.63
N MET A 433 13.07 10.83 2.55
CA MET A 433 14.36 11.33 3.09
C MET A 433 15.09 10.29 3.94
N VAL A 434 14.35 9.33 4.48
CA VAL A 434 14.85 8.24 5.33
C VAL A 434 14.63 6.86 4.74
N ASP A 435 14.07 6.76 3.54
CA ASP A 435 13.81 5.50 2.82
C ASP A 435 15.08 5.00 2.14
N ASN A 436 15.79 4.08 2.80
CA ASN A 436 17.04 3.50 2.30
C ASN A 436 16.84 2.68 1.01
N GLN A 437 15.66 2.03 0.86
CA GLN A 437 15.34 1.23 -0.33
C GLN A 437 15.14 2.14 -1.54
N LEU A 438 14.38 3.23 -1.38
CA LEU A 438 14.18 4.22 -2.43
C LEU A 438 15.50 4.94 -2.78
N ALA A 439 16.29 5.33 -1.78
CA ALA A 439 17.60 5.95 -1.99
C ALA A 439 18.51 5.03 -2.82
N ARG A 440 18.53 3.72 -2.52
CA ARG A 440 19.31 2.74 -3.27
C ARG A 440 18.77 2.54 -4.69
N ALA A 441 17.46 2.51 -4.89
CA ALA A 441 16.86 2.44 -6.22
C ALA A 441 17.26 3.63 -7.10
N LEU A 442 17.25 4.84 -6.55
CA LEU A 442 17.70 6.06 -7.24
C LEU A 442 19.20 6.02 -7.57
N GLU A 443 20.02 5.48 -6.67
CA GLU A 443 21.45 5.30 -6.90
C GLU A 443 21.72 4.31 -8.05
N LEU A 444 21.01 3.18 -8.11
CA LEU A 444 21.08 2.23 -9.21
C LEU A 444 20.72 2.87 -10.54
N LEU A 445 19.64 3.66 -10.59
CA LEU A 445 19.24 4.41 -11.78
C LEU A 445 20.27 5.46 -12.24
N LYS A 446 21.05 6.02 -11.33
CA LYS A 446 22.16 6.92 -11.66
C LYS A 446 23.34 6.18 -12.29
N GLN A 447 23.58 4.93 -11.87
CA GLN A 447 24.71 4.11 -12.35
C GLN A 447 24.43 3.45 -13.71
N GLY A 448 23.23 2.91 -13.94
CA GLY A 448 22.84 2.26 -15.19
C GLY A 448 22.24 3.24 -16.19
N ARG A 449 22.75 3.29 -17.42
CA ARG A 449 22.22 4.16 -18.49
C ARG A 449 21.14 3.50 -19.33
N THR A 450 21.16 2.18 -19.40
CA THR A 450 20.18 1.34 -20.10
C THR A 450 19.54 0.35 -19.11
N GLN A 451 18.47 -0.33 -19.51
CA GLN A 451 17.88 -1.40 -18.69
C GLN A 451 18.87 -2.55 -18.51
N ALA A 452 19.64 -2.89 -19.53
CA ALA A 452 20.67 -3.93 -19.46
C ALA A 452 21.78 -3.57 -18.45
N ASP A 453 22.21 -2.29 -18.41
CA ASP A 453 23.18 -1.83 -17.40
C ASP A 453 22.64 -2.00 -15.97
N LEU A 454 21.34 -1.68 -15.75
CA LEU A 454 20.70 -1.86 -14.43
C LEU A 454 20.69 -3.33 -14.01
N LEU A 455 20.33 -4.22 -14.92
CA LEU A 455 20.31 -5.67 -14.65
C LEU A 455 21.71 -6.21 -14.35
N ALA A 456 22.75 -5.70 -15.01
CA ALA A 456 24.12 -6.07 -14.72
C ALA A 456 24.63 -5.58 -13.33
N LEU A 457 23.95 -4.65 -12.69
CA LEU A 457 24.26 -4.23 -11.32
C LEU A 457 23.75 -5.23 -10.26
N ALA A 458 22.78 -6.09 -10.62
CA ALA A 458 22.25 -7.10 -9.71
C ALA A 458 23.30 -8.16 -9.30
N ASP A 459 24.25 -8.45 -10.19
CA ASP A 459 25.27 -9.47 -9.97
C ASP A 459 26.47 -8.98 -9.15
N LYS A 460 26.52 -7.70 -8.81
CA LYS A 460 27.62 -7.13 -8.01
C LYS A 460 27.32 -7.30 -6.52
N PRO A 461 28.25 -7.91 -5.73
CA PRO A 461 28.10 -7.95 -4.27
C PRO A 461 27.91 -6.53 -3.74
N THR A 462 26.84 -6.32 -2.97
CA THR A 462 26.68 -5.08 -2.22
C THR A 462 27.81 -4.98 -1.21
N ALA A 463 28.71 -3.99 -1.37
CA ALA A 463 29.72 -3.72 -0.37
C ALA A 463 29.03 -3.42 0.99
N PRO A 464 29.45 -4.05 2.10
CA PRO A 464 28.91 -3.74 3.39
C PRO A 464 29.16 -2.24 3.67
N ARG A 465 28.12 -1.49 4.03
CA ARG A 465 28.30 -0.14 4.55
C ARG A 465 29.15 -0.28 5.82
N GLY A 466 30.33 0.33 5.83
CA GLY A 466 31.10 0.49 7.05
C GLY A 466 30.26 1.21 8.10
N ASN A 467 30.33 0.68 9.33
CA ASN A 467 29.71 1.23 10.54
C ASN A 467 30.09 2.69 10.76
#